data_0f9db52b0aae63a0004065a89ebdb842
#
_entry.id   0f9db52b0aae63a0004065a89ebdb842
#
_cell.length_a   1.000
_cell.length_b   1.000
_cell.length_c   1.000
_cell.angle_alpha   90.00
_cell.angle_beta   90.00
_cell.angle_gamma   90.00
#
_symmetry.space_group_name_H-M   'P 1'
#
loop_
_entity.id
_entity.type
_entity.pdbx_description
1 polymer ?
#
loop_
_entity_poly.entity_id
_entity_poly.type
_entity_poly.pdbx_seq_one_letter_code
_entity_poly.pdbx_strand_id
1 'polypeptide(L)'
;MSLNPLDATRKDGKISLGPTGLSLFSNIARGAELFTVSAPGGYISAADAVTNGYTIKSGTSMATPQVSGAAALVAQAFPWMNGKQLADVILTTANSNIECPDILVGFDESTETALVFYYFSTEKPSEEQVIKALTETYNKDPEAWGYRSLNSMIEYFVKDHFEKSEAEQEQDKYVRLIRVTKEEVFGQGVLDAGKAVGGPARLDVNRMSSNSVKTYAEFGNTAYAFEVFDTQGHMAVFNNDISERLWDDKYYHEEYRTGLQGISRLTRSSENSILADKKPGLIKTGWGMLALMGTNTYSAPTIVEGGSLMISPRPDGSGGILVNSSVLVQKDGGLLGTGTVINRVINNGVFLPGTDEAPFTVGDYEQGPTGDLLFIVDRYGAHNQLKILNTAKVEGTLSLGLEKAFYTNEFSQRLQLTDLISLADGGKNRN
;
A
#
# COMPACT_ATOMS: atom_id res chain seq x y z
N MET A 1 -7.93 15.26 2.84
CA MET A 1 -8.02 16.07 4.06
C MET A 1 -6.92 17.11 4.07
N SER A 2 -7.06 18.17 4.85
CA SER A 2 -6.11 19.28 4.91
C SER A 2 -5.26 19.23 6.18
N LEU A 3 -3.93 19.22 6.01
CA LEU A 3 -2.97 19.40 7.08
C LEU A 3 -2.35 20.79 7.02
N ASN A 4 -1.99 21.32 8.18
CA ASN A 4 -1.23 22.55 8.27
C ASN A 4 0.27 22.24 8.28
N PRO A 5 1.00 22.51 7.19
CA PRO A 5 2.43 22.21 7.10
C PRO A 5 3.31 23.08 8.03
N LEU A 6 2.78 24.21 8.53
CA LEU A 6 3.51 25.06 9.48
C LEU A 6 3.56 24.47 10.89
N ASP A 7 2.72 23.47 11.18
CA ASP A 7 2.69 22.74 12.45
C ASP A 7 2.85 21.23 12.25
N ALA A 8 3.63 20.85 11.25
CA ALA A 8 3.97 19.48 10.91
C ALA A 8 5.46 19.33 10.61
N THR A 9 6.06 18.26 11.06
CA THR A 9 7.44 17.89 10.73
C THR A 9 7.52 16.46 10.23
N ARG A 10 8.50 16.17 9.35
CA ARG A 10 8.80 14.82 8.89
C ARG A 10 10.26 14.50 9.19
N LYS A 11 10.49 13.43 9.96
CA LYS A 11 11.83 12.94 10.26
C LYS A 11 11.82 11.42 10.30
N ASP A 12 12.78 10.79 9.65
CA ASP A 12 13.00 9.32 9.64
C ASP A 12 11.71 8.52 9.35
N GLY A 13 10.93 8.99 8.38
CA GLY A 13 9.66 8.38 7.98
C GLY A 13 8.50 8.62 8.93
N LYS A 14 8.70 9.29 10.07
CA LYS A 14 7.67 9.70 11.03
C LYS A 14 7.17 11.11 10.72
N ILE A 15 5.87 11.31 10.81
CA ILE A 15 5.21 12.62 10.72
C ILE A 15 4.75 13.00 12.12
N SER A 16 5.23 14.13 12.63
CA SER A 16 4.79 14.68 13.91
C SER A 16 3.98 15.94 13.67
N LEU A 17 2.75 15.92 14.15
CA LEU A 17 1.79 17.03 14.04
C LEU A 17 1.67 17.73 15.40
N GLY A 18 1.68 19.06 15.38
CA GLY A 18 1.32 19.86 16.55
C GLY A 18 -0.19 20.06 16.69
N PRO A 19 -0.62 20.92 17.63
CA PRO A 19 -2.04 21.16 17.92
C PRO A 19 -2.87 21.63 16.73
N THR A 20 -2.27 22.34 15.78
CA THR A 20 -2.91 22.82 14.53
C THR A 20 -2.52 21.99 13.31
N GLY A 21 -1.83 20.88 13.50
CA GLY A 21 -1.36 20.02 12.40
C GLY A 21 -2.46 19.45 11.52
N LEU A 22 -3.64 19.14 12.10
CA LEU A 22 -4.90 19.02 11.37
C LEU A 22 -5.48 20.42 11.19
N SER A 23 -5.71 20.86 9.95
CA SER A 23 -6.33 22.16 9.70
C SER A 23 -7.71 22.26 10.36
N LEU A 24 -7.96 23.34 11.10
CA LEU A 24 -9.15 23.54 11.93
C LEU A 24 -10.48 23.28 11.17
N PHE A 25 -10.51 23.68 9.91
CA PHE A 25 -11.66 23.57 9.01
C PHE A 25 -11.75 22.20 8.33
N SER A 26 -10.80 21.29 8.53
CA SER A 26 -10.79 20.01 7.80
C SER A 26 -11.75 19.02 8.43
N ASN A 27 -12.62 18.43 7.61
CA ASN A 27 -13.31 17.22 8.03
C ASN A 27 -12.30 16.10 8.33
N ILE A 28 -12.69 15.15 9.18
CA ILE A 28 -11.96 13.90 9.42
C ILE A 28 -12.37 12.84 8.40
N ALA A 29 -11.60 11.73 8.32
CA ALA A 29 -11.85 10.66 7.36
C ALA A 29 -12.96 9.68 7.76
N ARG A 30 -13.57 9.86 8.94
CA ARG A 30 -14.55 8.92 9.51
C ARG A 30 -15.67 8.57 8.54
N GLY A 31 -15.85 7.27 8.30
CA GLY A 31 -16.81 6.74 7.32
C GLY A 31 -16.30 6.70 5.87
N ALA A 32 -15.08 7.20 5.62
CA ALA A 32 -14.42 7.20 4.30
C ALA A 32 -12.93 6.86 4.38
N GLU A 33 -12.50 6.17 5.43
CA GLU A 33 -11.10 5.91 5.76
C GLU A 33 -10.35 5.22 4.62
N LEU A 34 -11.00 4.24 3.97
CA LEU A 34 -10.43 3.48 2.84
C LEU A 34 -10.14 4.33 1.60
N PHE A 35 -10.77 5.51 1.49
CA PHE A 35 -10.73 6.35 0.29
C PHE A 35 -10.14 7.73 0.57
N THR A 36 -9.66 7.94 1.79
CA THR A 36 -9.15 9.24 2.23
C THR A 36 -7.63 9.20 2.39
N VAL A 37 -6.98 10.24 1.90
CA VAL A 37 -5.58 10.56 2.16
C VAL A 37 -5.49 12.01 2.64
N SER A 38 -4.57 12.27 3.56
CA SER A 38 -4.28 13.61 4.06
C SER A 38 -3.12 14.24 3.27
N ALA A 39 -3.20 15.52 2.99
CA ALA A 39 -2.15 16.26 2.31
C ALA A 39 -2.06 17.72 2.83
N PRO A 40 -0.92 18.42 2.64
CA PRO A 40 -0.81 19.82 2.99
C PRO A 40 -1.87 20.65 2.28
N GLY A 41 -2.62 21.46 3.04
CA GLY A 41 -3.68 22.32 2.50
C GLY A 41 -3.86 23.60 3.29
N GLY A 42 -3.15 23.79 4.42
CA GLY A 42 -3.07 25.03 5.15
C GLY A 42 -1.92 25.89 4.67
N TYR A 43 -2.13 27.20 4.53
CA TYR A 43 -1.10 28.19 4.16
C TYR A 43 -0.29 27.85 2.89
N ILE A 44 -0.96 27.34 1.88
CA ILE A 44 -0.34 26.96 0.61
C ILE A 44 -0.14 28.19 -0.28
N SER A 45 1.13 28.47 -0.62
CA SER A 45 1.49 29.49 -1.58
C SER A 45 1.39 28.94 -3.01
N ALA A 46 0.65 29.62 -3.86
CA ALA A 46 0.47 29.25 -5.27
C ALA A 46 0.37 30.51 -6.15
N ALA A 47 0.54 30.31 -7.46
CA ALA A 47 0.36 31.39 -8.43
C ALA A 47 -1.06 31.97 -8.35
N ASP A 48 -1.13 33.29 -8.35
CA ASP A 48 -2.41 34.01 -8.36
C ASP A 48 -2.85 34.30 -9.79
N ALA A 49 -4.02 33.81 -10.14
CA ALA A 49 -4.61 34.00 -11.46
C ALA A 49 -4.96 35.46 -11.81
N VAL A 50 -5.06 36.34 -10.80
CA VAL A 50 -5.52 37.73 -10.97
C VAL A 50 -4.35 38.71 -11.02
N THR A 51 -3.36 38.54 -10.15
CA THR A 51 -2.32 39.55 -9.95
C THR A 51 -1.00 39.24 -10.64
N ASN A 52 -0.88 38.10 -11.31
CA ASN A 52 0.38 37.59 -11.90
C ASN A 52 1.51 37.39 -10.85
N GLY A 53 1.15 37.27 -9.60
CA GLY A 53 2.03 37.05 -8.44
C GLY A 53 1.73 35.72 -7.74
N TYR A 54 1.93 35.71 -6.42
CA TYR A 54 1.63 34.58 -5.56
C TYR A 54 0.61 34.98 -4.50
N THR A 55 -0.25 34.03 -4.13
CA THR A 55 -1.18 34.20 -3.02
C THR A 55 -1.09 32.99 -2.10
N ILE A 56 -1.42 33.19 -0.81
CA ILE A 56 -1.49 32.14 0.20
C ILE A 56 -2.94 31.82 0.47
N LYS A 57 -3.31 30.55 0.37
CA LYS A 57 -4.66 30.06 0.65
C LYS A 57 -4.63 28.81 1.50
N SER A 58 -5.70 28.61 2.28
CA SER A 58 -5.93 27.41 3.08
C SER A 58 -7.24 26.77 2.66
N GLY A 59 -7.28 25.44 2.64
CA GLY A 59 -8.48 24.66 2.28
C GLY A 59 -8.14 23.24 1.89
N THR A 60 -9.11 22.35 1.98
CA THR A 60 -9.04 21.02 1.37
C THR A 60 -8.87 21.12 -0.14
N SER A 61 -9.31 22.23 -0.75
CA SER A 61 -9.09 22.56 -2.16
C SER A 61 -7.61 22.78 -2.51
N MET A 62 -6.76 23.13 -1.54
CA MET A 62 -5.31 23.26 -1.70
C MET A 62 -4.58 21.94 -1.45
N ALA A 63 -5.15 21.04 -0.64
CA ALA A 63 -4.66 19.68 -0.46
C ALA A 63 -4.91 18.79 -1.70
N THR A 64 -6.05 18.95 -2.36
CA THR A 64 -6.46 18.15 -3.52
C THR A 64 -5.44 18.16 -4.67
N PRO A 65 -4.94 19.31 -5.18
CA PRO A 65 -3.97 19.33 -6.27
C PRO A 65 -2.63 18.68 -5.90
N GLN A 66 -2.25 18.63 -4.63
CA GLN A 66 -1.07 17.89 -4.18
C GLN A 66 -1.23 16.39 -4.46
N VAL A 67 -2.41 15.84 -4.13
CA VAL A 67 -2.74 14.43 -4.40
C VAL A 67 -2.84 14.17 -5.90
N SER A 68 -3.45 15.09 -6.67
CA SER A 68 -3.55 14.99 -8.13
C SER A 68 -2.18 15.02 -8.79
N GLY A 69 -1.27 15.88 -8.31
CA GLY A 69 0.11 15.94 -8.77
C GLY A 69 0.87 14.63 -8.49
N ALA A 70 0.71 14.05 -7.31
CA ALA A 70 1.29 12.75 -6.98
C ALA A 70 0.72 11.63 -7.86
N ALA A 71 -0.60 11.65 -8.14
CA ALA A 71 -1.22 10.69 -9.06
C ALA A 71 -0.68 10.81 -10.49
N ALA A 72 -0.39 12.03 -10.95
CA ALA A 72 0.26 12.24 -12.24
C ALA A 72 1.68 11.66 -12.29
N LEU A 73 2.46 11.79 -11.21
CA LEU A 73 3.79 11.17 -11.11
C LEU A 73 3.69 9.63 -11.13
N VAL A 74 2.70 9.05 -10.43
CA VAL A 74 2.45 7.59 -10.48
C VAL A 74 2.04 7.17 -11.90
N ALA A 75 1.17 7.93 -12.58
CA ALA A 75 0.78 7.64 -13.96
C ALA A 75 1.96 7.75 -14.93
N GLN A 76 2.94 8.63 -14.68
CA GLN A 76 4.18 8.69 -15.45
C GLN A 76 5.07 7.48 -15.19
N ALA A 77 5.18 7.03 -13.94
CA ALA A 77 5.97 5.84 -13.57
C ALA A 77 5.33 4.54 -14.09
N PHE A 78 4.01 4.48 -14.12
CA PHE A 78 3.22 3.31 -14.50
C PHE A 78 2.11 3.67 -15.49
N PRO A 79 2.45 3.99 -16.77
CA PRO A 79 1.48 4.51 -17.76
C PRO A 79 0.41 3.49 -18.15
N TRP A 80 0.58 2.24 -17.82
CA TRP A 80 -0.35 1.13 -18.03
C TRP A 80 -1.38 0.96 -16.92
N MET A 81 -1.21 1.61 -15.77
CA MET A 81 -2.17 1.52 -14.66
C MET A 81 -3.47 2.27 -14.97
N ASN A 82 -4.58 1.64 -14.64
CA ASN A 82 -5.88 2.29 -14.68
C ASN A 82 -6.12 3.20 -13.47
N GLY A 83 -7.18 4.02 -13.51
CA GLY A 83 -7.49 5.00 -12.45
C GLY A 83 -7.68 4.38 -11.07
N LYS A 84 -8.23 3.15 -10.97
CA LYS A 84 -8.34 2.44 -9.69
C LYS A 84 -6.95 2.11 -9.14
N GLN A 85 -6.08 1.54 -9.98
CA GLN A 85 -4.73 1.17 -9.58
C GLN A 85 -3.90 2.40 -9.14
N LEU A 86 -4.02 3.53 -9.86
CA LEU A 86 -3.38 4.79 -9.44
C LEU A 86 -3.87 5.24 -8.06
N ALA A 87 -5.19 5.19 -7.81
CA ALA A 87 -5.76 5.51 -6.52
C ALA A 87 -5.28 4.54 -5.42
N ASP A 88 -5.21 3.24 -5.73
CA ASP A 88 -4.74 2.21 -4.80
C ASP A 88 -3.27 2.41 -4.44
N VAL A 89 -2.43 2.78 -5.40
CA VAL A 89 -1.02 3.13 -5.12
C VAL A 89 -0.95 4.31 -4.16
N ILE A 90 -1.65 5.43 -4.43
CA ILE A 90 -1.65 6.61 -3.55
C ILE A 90 -2.11 6.26 -2.13
N LEU A 91 -3.19 5.50 -2.01
CA LEU A 91 -3.78 5.17 -0.71
C LEU A 91 -2.96 4.14 0.08
N THR A 92 -2.38 3.15 -0.60
CA THR A 92 -1.59 2.10 0.07
C THR A 92 -0.17 2.54 0.43
N THR A 93 0.33 3.58 -0.20
CA THR A 93 1.66 4.17 0.08
C THR A 93 1.60 5.35 1.04
N ALA A 94 0.41 5.85 1.37
CA ALA A 94 0.26 6.93 2.33
C ALA A 94 0.95 6.59 3.66
N ASN A 95 1.58 7.60 4.25
CA ASN A 95 2.35 7.44 5.48
C ASN A 95 1.42 7.47 6.70
N SER A 96 1.19 6.33 7.31
CA SER A 96 0.36 6.17 8.52
C SER A 96 1.16 6.30 9.83
N ASN A 97 2.49 6.48 9.76
CA ASN A 97 3.32 6.71 10.94
C ASN A 97 3.20 8.17 11.41
N ILE A 98 2.05 8.48 11.99
CA ILE A 98 1.69 9.82 12.45
C ILE A 98 1.71 9.87 13.98
N GLU A 99 2.43 10.83 14.52
CA GLU A 99 2.35 11.26 15.91
C GLU A 99 1.60 12.59 15.98
N CYS A 100 0.68 12.71 16.90
CA CYS A 100 -0.15 13.91 17.08
C CYS A 100 -0.60 14.00 18.53
N PRO A 101 -1.06 15.17 19.01
CA PRO A 101 -1.65 15.32 20.33
C PRO A 101 -2.80 14.33 20.56
N ASP A 102 -3.00 13.92 21.80
CA ASP A 102 -4.09 13.00 22.20
C ASP A 102 -5.47 13.63 21.98
N ILE A 103 -5.55 14.94 21.97
CA ILE A 103 -6.75 15.71 21.69
C ILE A 103 -6.46 16.64 20.52
N LEU A 104 -7.29 16.56 19.48
CA LEU A 104 -7.30 17.49 18.35
C LEU A 104 -8.57 18.33 18.39
N VAL A 105 -8.47 19.59 18.06
CA VAL A 105 -9.62 20.49 17.99
C VAL A 105 -9.91 20.85 16.54
N GLY A 106 -11.16 20.73 16.14
CA GLY A 106 -11.71 21.21 14.89
C GLY A 106 -12.85 22.20 15.14
N PHE A 107 -13.30 22.88 14.10
CA PHE A 107 -14.43 23.78 14.18
C PHE A 107 -15.33 23.68 12.95
N ASP A 108 -16.60 23.42 13.20
CA ASP A 108 -17.64 23.44 12.16
C ASP A 108 -18.28 24.83 12.10
N GLU A 109 -17.90 25.62 11.11
CA GLU A 109 -18.41 26.97 10.91
C GLU A 109 -19.92 27.03 10.62
N SER A 110 -20.47 25.97 10.01
CA SER A 110 -21.88 25.93 9.62
C SER A 110 -22.82 25.76 10.80
N THR A 111 -22.37 25.10 11.84
CA THR A 111 -23.12 24.84 13.08
C THR A 111 -22.56 25.62 14.28
N GLU A 112 -21.46 26.32 14.10
CA GLU A 112 -20.70 27.00 15.17
C GLU A 112 -20.29 26.04 16.30
N THR A 113 -19.96 24.80 15.96
CA THR A 113 -19.63 23.72 16.90
C THR A 113 -18.13 23.55 17.02
N ALA A 114 -17.62 23.54 18.23
CA ALA A 114 -16.25 23.09 18.53
C ALA A 114 -16.25 21.54 18.55
N LEU A 115 -15.42 20.95 17.70
CA LEU A 115 -15.26 19.50 17.60
C LEU A 115 -13.96 19.10 18.32
N VAL A 116 -14.09 18.26 19.33
CA VAL A 116 -12.96 17.78 20.14
C VAL A 116 -12.79 16.29 19.85
N PHE A 117 -11.77 15.94 19.08
CA PHE A 117 -11.44 14.57 18.74
C PHE A 117 -10.43 14.01 19.75
N TYR A 118 -10.75 12.89 20.38
CA TYR A 118 -9.84 12.20 21.30
C TYR A 118 -9.70 10.72 20.94
N TYR A 119 -8.50 10.14 21.18
CA TYR A 119 -8.22 8.80 20.70
C TYR A 119 -8.80 7.70 21.57
N PHE A 120 -9.08 6.55 20.95
CA PHE A 120 -9.64 5.35 21.64
C PHE A 120 -8.75 4.84 22.78
N SER A 121 -7.46 5.13 22.75
CA SER A 121 -6.51 4.73 23.79
C SER A 121 -6.55 5.62 25.03
N THR A 122 -7.29 6.74 24.98
CA THR A 122 -7.42 7.69 26.09
C THR A 122 -8.83 7.63 26.70
N GLU A 123 -8.94 8.02 27.97
CA GLU A 123 -10.24 8.25 28.60
C GLU A 123 -10.92 9.48 28.01
N LYS A 124 -12.25 9.62 28.25
CA LYS A 124 -12.98 10.85 27.90
C LYS A 124 -12.26 12.05 28.54
N PRO A 125 -11.88 13.09 27.77
CA PRO A 125 -11.12 14.20 28.31
C PRO A 125 -11.92 15.00 29.35
N SER A 126 -11.21 15.47 30.36
CA SER A 126 -11.76 16.41 31.36
C SER A 126 -11.88 17.82 30.77
N GLU A 127 -12.65 18.68 31.45
CA GLU A 127 -12.77 20.09 31.12
C GLU A 127 -11.40 20.76 30.97
N GLU A 128 -10.50 20.56 31.95
CA GLU A 128 -9.16 21.13 31.97
C GLU A 128 -8.33 20.69 30.74
N GLN A 129 -8.43 19.42 30.34
CA GLN A 129 -7.74 18.89 29.16
C GLN A 129 -8.27 19.51 27.87
N VAL A 130 -9.59 19.71 27.76
CA VAL A 130 -10.20 20.37 26.60
C VAL A 130 -9.82 21.85 26.54
N ILE A 131 -9.87 22.57 27.66
CA ILE A 131 -9.43 23.96 27.74
C ILE A 131 -7.96 24.10 27.34
N LYS A 132 -7.11 23.20 27.82
CA LYS A 132 -5.68 23.18 27.46
C LYS A 132 -5.51 22.98 25.94
N ALA A 133 -6.12 21.95 25.35
CA ALA A 133 -6.01 21.67 23.93
C ALA A 133 -6.53 22.82 23.06
N LEU A 134 -7.67 23.41 23.44
CA LEU A 134 -8.22 24.59 22.78
C LEU A 134 -7.28 25.79 22.87
N THR A 135 -6.70 26.03 24.05
CA THR A 135 -5.74 27.14 24.28
C THR A 135 -4.48 26.97 23.44
N GLU A 136 -3.91 25.77 23.42
CA GLU A 136 -2.72 25.46 22.60
C GLU A 136 -2.99 25.65 21.10
N THR A 137 -4.14 25.16 20.63
CA THR A 137 -4.58 25.30 19.22
C THR A 137 -4.80 26.76 18.85
N TYR A 138 -5.50 27.52 19.72
CA TYR A 138 -5.76 28.94 19.50
C TYR A 138 -4.49 29.78 19.46
N ASN A 139 -3.59 29.60 20.44
CA ASN A 139 -2.35 30.34 20.51
C ASN A 139 -1.39 30.05 19.36
N LYS A 140 -1.49 28.84 18.79
CA LYS A 140 -0.65 28.45 17.66
C LYS A 140 -1.12 29.07 16.34
N ASP A 141 -2.42 29.24 16.15
CA ASP A 141 -3.02 29.79 14.94
C ASP A 141 -4.29 30.61 15.27
N PRO A 142 -4.13 31.82 15.85
CA PRO A 142 -5.27 32.66 16.21
C PRO A 142 -6.12 33.09 14.99
N GLU A 143 -5.48 33.25 13.83
CA GLU A 143 -6.15 33.73 12.61
C GLU A 143 -7.14 32.70 12.07
N ALA A 144 -6.88 31.40 12.27
CA ALA A 144 -7.80 30.33 11.85
C ALA A 144 -9.16 30.37 12.58
N TRP A 145 -9.26 31.09 13.71
CA TRP A 145 -10.49 31.21 14.50
C TRP A 145 -11.35 32.42 14.13
N GLY A 146 -10.86 33.26 13.21
CA GLY A 146 -11.58 34.44 12.75
C GLY A 146 -11.81 35.45 13.87
N TYR A 147 -13.05 35.86 14.10
CA TYR A 147 -13.43 36.87 15.13
C TYR A 147 -13.66 36.26 16.52
N ARG A 148 -13.51 34.95 16.71
CA ARG A 148 -13.79 34.27 17.97
C ARG A 148 -12.65 34.47 18.96
N SER A 149 -12.98 34.84 20.18
CA SER A 149 -11.99 34.98 21.24
C SER A 149 -11.86 33.68 22.04
N LEU A 150 -10.65 33.35 22.46
CA LEU A 150 -10.39 32.18 23.30
C LEU A 150 -11.24 32.19 24.58
N ASN A 151 -11.32 33.35 25.26
CA ASN A 151 -12.10 33.48 26.49
C ASN A 151 -13.59 33.18 26.25
N SER A 152 -14.17 33.69 25.15
CA SER A 152 -15.57 33.38 24.83
C SER A 152 -15.80 31.92 24.58
N MET A 153 -14.87 31.23 23.87
CA MET A 153 -14.99 29.80 23.62
C MET A 153 -14.86 28.97 24.91
N ILE A 154 -13.97 29.35 25.81
CA ILE A 154 -13.83 28.67 27.10
C ILE A 154 -15.09 28.88 27.94
N GLU A 155 -15.53 30.10 28.15
CA GLU A 155 -16.61 30.43 29.08
C GLU A 155 -17.99 29.97 28.58
N TYR A 156 -18.30 30.21 27.31
CA TYR A 156 -19.64 29.96 26.78
C TYR A 156 -19.81 28.61 26.09
N PHE A 157 -18.73 27.93 25.72
CA PHE A 157 -18.84 26.63 25.06
C PHE A 157 -18.33 25.51 25.96
N VAL A 158 -17.06 25.56 26.39
CA VAL A 158 -16.44 24.45 27.09
C VAL A 158 -16.99 24.29 28.51
N LYS A 159 -16.98 25.36 29.30
CA LYS A 159 -17.50 25.30 30.68
C LYS A 159 -19.00 24.96 30.70
N ASP A 160 -19.80 25.61 29.89
CA ASP A 160 -21.24 25.33 29.76
C ASP A 160 -21.48 23.85 29.37
N HIS A 161 -20.63 23.28 28.50
CA HIS A 161 -20.71 21.86 28.16
C HIS A 161 -20.49 20.94 29.36
N PHE A 162 -19.45 21.20 30.17
CA PHE A 162 -19.10 20.36 31.31
C PHE A 162 -19.99 20.59 32.53
N GLU A 163 -20.74 21.67 32.60
CA GLU A 163 -21.79 21.92 33.62
C GLU A 163 -23.06 21.09 33.34
N LYS A 164 -23.27 20.61 32.11
CA LYS A 164 -24.42 19.81 31.68
C LYS A 164 -24.32 18.35 32.16
N SER A 165 -25.45 17.69 32.33
CA SER A 165 -25.51 16.24 32.51
C SER A 165 -25.01 15.51 31.27
N GLU A 166 -24.58 14.24 31.39
CA GLU A 166 -24.08 13.45 30.26
C GLU A 166 -25.06 13.38 29.08
N ALA A 167 -26.36 13.23 29.38
CA ALA A 167 -27.39 13.20 28.33
C ALA A 167 -27.55 14.54 27.60
N GLU A 168 -27.35 15.66 28.29
CA GLU A 168 -27.35 16.99 27.68
C GLU A 168 -26.05 17.27 26.90
N GLN A 169 -24.90 16.75 27.36
CA GLN A 169 -23.64 16.84 26.64
C GLN A 169 -23.70 16.12 25.28
N GLU A 170 -24.36 14.97 25.18
CA GLU A 170 -24.57 14.26 23.92
C GLU A 170 -25.38 15.06 22.88
N GLN A 171 -26.25 15.95 23.36
CA GLN A 171 -27.11 16.81 22.53
C GLN A 171 -26.56 18.23 22.38
N ASP A 172 -25.40 18.50 22.96
CA ASP A 172 -24.80 19.85 22.91
C ASP A 172 -24.46 20.21 21.46
N LYS A 173 -24.94 21.40 21.04
CA LYS A 173 -24.69 21.90 19.69
C LYS A 173 -23.38 22.68 19.56
N TYR A 174 -22.78 23.11 20.68
CA TYR A 174 -21.60 23.99 20.68
C TYR A 174 -20.28 23.24 20.90
N VAL A 175 -20.31 22.11 21.64
CA VAL A 175 -19.14 21.27 21.87
C VAL A 175 -19.52 19.81 21.66
N ARG A 176 -18.74 19.09 20.87
CA ARG A 176 -18.86 17.64 20.69
C ARG A 176 -17.54 16.97 21.00
N LEU A 177 -17.55 16.05 21.97
CA LEU A 177 -16.45 15.16 22.26
C LEU A 177 -16.60 13.89 21.42
N ILE A 178 -15.68 13.68 20.48
CA ILE A 178 -15.77 12.61 19.50
C ILE A 178 -14.58 11.66 19.69
N ARG A 179 -14.87 10.44 20.09
CA ARG A 179 -13.87 9.39 20.20
C ARG A 179 -13.50 8.86 18.82
N VAL A 180 -12.21 8.80 18.51
CA VAL A 180 -11.71 8.46 17.17
C VAL A 180 -10.46 7.58 17.21
N THR A 181 -10.22 6.87 16.13
CA THR A 181 -8.91 6.26 15.80
C THR A 181 -8.10 7.20 14.90
N LYS A 182 -6.79 6.96 14.78
CA LYS A 182 -5.96 7.73 13.84
C LYS A 182 -6.41 7.56 12.39
N GLU A 183 -6.89 6.38 12.03
CA GLU A 183 -7.40 6.11 10.68
C GLU A 183 -8.71 6.88 10.42
N GLU A 184 -9.61 6.99 11.40
CA GLU A 184 -10.81 7.82 11.29
C GLU A 184 -10.48 9.31 11.16
N VAL A 185 -9.35 9.76 11.71
CA VAL A 185 -8.90 11.15 11.57
C VAL A 185 -8.18 11.37 10.23
N PHE A 186 -7.18 10.56 9.89
CA PHE A 186 -6.24 10.85 8.80
C PHE A 186 -6.44 9.99 7.55
N GLY A 187 -7.42 9.08 7.55
CA GLY A 187 -7.61 8.10 6.48
C GLY A 187 -6.44 7.11 6.41
N GLN A 188 -5.98 6.81 5.20
CA GLN A 188 -4.84 5.92 4.99
C GLN A 188 -3.50 6.53 5.42
N GLY A 189 -3.48 7.81 5.75
CA GLY A 189 -2.30 8.53 6.20
C GLY A 189 -2.01 9.79 5.39
N VAL A 190 -0.81 10.30 5.52
CA VAL A 190 -0.34 11.48 4.79
C VAL A 190 0.25 11.06 3.44
N LEU A 191 -0.09 11.79 2.39
CA LEU A 191 0.44 11.60 1.05
C LEU A 191 1.96 11.44 1.04
N ASP A 192 2.46 10.38 0.43
CA ASP A 192 3.88 10.13 0.18
C ASP A 192 4.12 9.88 -1.31
N ALA A 193 4.33 10.95 -2.07
CA ALA A 193 4.55 10.88 -3.51
C ALA A 193 5.84 10.10 -3.85
N GLY A 194 6.89 10.21 -3.03
CA GLY A 194 8.14 9.48 -3.22
C GLY A 194 7.96 7.97 -3.09
N LYS A 195 7.17 7.52 -2.12
CA LYS A 195 6.82 6.11 -1.97
C LYS A 195 5.87 5.64 -3.08
N ALA A 196 4.92 6.49 -3.48
CA ALA A 196 3.93 6.15 -4.50
C ALA A 196 4.53 5.82 -5.88
N VAL A 197 5.57 6.50 -6.31
CA VAL A 197 6.26 6.18 -7.58
C VAL A 197 7.05 4.87 -7.54
N GLY A 198 7.17 4.24 -6.38
CA GLY A 198 7.71 2.89 -6.19
C GLY A 198 6.67 1.77 -6.33
N GLY A 199 5.43 2.06 -6.72
CA GLY A 199 4.34 1.09 -6.87
C GLY A 199 3.54 0.88 -5.58
N PRO A 200 2.60 -0.09 -5.55
CA PRO A 200 1.77 -0.35 -4.38
C PRO A 200 2.61 -0.82 -3.18
N ALA A 201 2.17 -0.50 -1.96
CA ALA A 201 2.79 -0.98 -0.73
C ALA A 201 1.90 -1.96 0.04
N ARG A 202 0.70 -2.22 -0.44
CA ARG A 202 -0.24 -3.15 0.18
C ARG A 202 -1.27 -3.65 -0.81
N LEU A 203 -1.62 -4.93 -0.73
CA LEU A 203 -2.81 -5.50 -1.35
C LEU A 203 -3.93 -5.47 -0.31
N ASP A 204 -5.04 -4.81 -0.61
CA ASP A 204 -6.10 -4.54 0.35
C ASP A 204 -7.43 -5.14 -0.14
N VAL A 205 -7.89 -6.21 0.50
CA VAL A 205 -9.14 -6.90 0.13
C VAL A 205 -10.35 -5.97 0.22
N ASN A 206 -10.33 -5.00 1.15
CA ASN A 206 -11.43 -4.04 1.30
C ASN A 206 -11.56 -3.08 0.10
N ARG A 207 -10.60 -3.06 -0.80
CA ARG A 207 -10.58 -2.26 -2.03
C ARG A 207 -10.76 -3.10 -3.30
N MET A 208 -10.86 -4.41 -3.16
CA MET A 208 -11.12 -5.35 -4.25
C MET A 208 -12.62 -5.53 -4.49
N SER A 209 -12.99 -6.21 -5.55
CA SER A 209 -14.37 -6.56 -5.91
C SER A 209 -14.53 -8.08 -6.02
N SER A 210 -15.76 -8.56 -6.09
CA SER A 210 -16.05 -9.97 -6.33
C SER A 210 -15.38 -10.53 -7.58
N ASN A 211 -15.17 -9.70 -8.61
CA ASN A 211 -14.46 -10.07 -9.85
C ASN A 211 -12.96 -10.33 -9.64
N SER A 212 -12.41 -9.90 -8.51
CA SER A 212 -11.02 -10.17 -8.14
C SER A 212 -10.81 -11.60 -7.62
N VAL A 213 -11.90 -12.35 -7.33
CA VAL A 213 -11.81 -13.69 -6.74
C VAL A 213 -11.58 -14.72 -7.83
N LYS A 214 -10.48 -15.46 -7.70
CA LYS A 214 -10.12 -16.56 -8.60
C LYS A 214 -9.64 -17.77 -7.83
N THR A 215 -9.67 -18.94 -8.49
CA THR A 215 -9.17 -20.23 -7.99
C THR A 215 -8.19 -20.84 -8.98
N TYR A 216 -7.22 -21.60 -8.47
CA TYR A 216 -6.27 -22.35 -9.28
C TYR A 216 -6.15 -23.77 -8.74
N ALA A 217 -6.14 -24.77 -9.63
CA ALA A 217 -6.09 -26.18 -9.26
C ALA A 217 -4.82 -26.52 -8.48
N GLU A 218 -3.71 -25.87 -8.80
CA GLU A 218 -2.40 -26.03 -8.16
C GLU A 218 -2.40 -25.61 -6.67
N PHE A 219 -3.40 -24.84 -6.27
CA PHE A 219 -3.66 -24.45 -4.89
C PHE A 219 -4.94 -25.06 -4.32
N GLY A 220 -5.35 -26.24 -4.84
CA GLY A 220 -6.50 -26.99 -4.35
C GLY A 220 -7.84 -26.28 -4.57
N ASN A 221 -7.93 -25.42 -5.59
CA ASN A 221 -9.10 -24.59 -5.89
C ASN A 221 -9.54 -23.68 -4.73
N THR A 222 -8.61 -23.33 -3.85
CA THR A 222 -8.85 -22.30 -2.83
C THR A 222 -9.09 -20.95 -3.51
N ALA A 223 -10.14 -20.25 -3.10
CA ALA A 223 -10.48 -18.95 -3.64
C ALA A 223 -9.67 -17.84 -2.95
N TYR A 224 -8.99 -17.03 -3.73
CA TYR A 224 -8.21 -15.88 -3.29
C TYR A 224 -8.67 -14.61 -4.02
N ALA A 225 -8.42 -13.44 -3.43
CA ALA A 225 -8.68 -12.16 -4.07
C ALA A 225 -7.39 -11.62 -4.71
N PHE A 226 -7.42 -11.30 -6.00
CA PHE A 226 -6.23 -10.90 -6.72
C PHE A 226 -6.31 -9.46 -7.23
N GLU A 227 -5.21 -8.72 -7.07
CA GLU A 227 -4.95 -7.54 -7.87
C GLU A 227 -4.20 -7.96 -9.14
N VAL A 228 -4.69 -7.51 -10.30
CA VAL A 228 -4.21 -7.95 -11.61
C VAL A 228 -3.41 -6.82 -12.27
N PHE A 229 -2.17 -7.10 -12.65
CA PHE A 229 -1.27 -6.15 -13.30
C PHE A 229 -0.93 -6.61 -14.72
N ASP A 230 -1.54 -5.95 -15.71
CA ASP A 230 -1.17 -6.04 -17.11
C ASP A 230 -0.23 -4.88 -17.44
N THR A 231 1.04 -5.16 -17.63
CA THR A 231 2.05 -4.13 -17.91
C THR A 231 2.04 -3.63 -19.36
N GLN A 232 1.18 -4.17 -20.23
CA GLN A 232 0.94 -3.72 -21.60
C GLN A 232 2.24 -3.53 -22.42
N GLY A 233 3.20 -4.44 -22.26
CA GLY A 233 4.50 -4.39 -22.94
C GLY A 233 5.57 -3.57 -22.20
N HIS A 234 5.23 -2.85 -21.15
CA HIS A 234 6.19 -2.07 -20.39
C HIS A 234 7.03 -2.95 -19.44
N MET A 235 8.23 -2.45 -19.12
CA MET A 235 9.01 -2.89 -18.00
C MET A 235 8.63 -2.03 -16.79
N ALA A 236 8.07 -2.64 -15.76
CA ALA A 236 7.62 -1.96 -14.54
C ALA A 236 8.38 -2.50 -13.33
N VAL A 237 8.68 -1.61 -12.37
CA VAL A 237 9.41 -1.97 -11.15
C VAL A 237 8.62 -1.53 -9.93
N PHE A 238 8.23 -2.50 -9.09
CA PHE A 238 7.68 -2.23 -7.77
C PHE A 238 8.80 -2.32 -6.74
N ASN A 239 9.23 -1.16 -6.25
CA ASN A 239 10.30 -1.03 -5.26
C ASN A 239 9.80 -1.13 -3.81
N ASN A 240 8.51 -0.94 -3.58
CA ASN A 240 7.96 -1.00 -2.24
C ASN A 240 7.86 -2.43 -1.72
N ASP A 241 7.94 -2.57 -0.41
CA ASP A 241 7.51 -3.78 0.29
C ASP A 241 5.98 -3.85 0.22
N ILE A 242 5.45 -4.96 -0.30
CA ILE A 242 4.01 -5.14 -0.47
C ILE A 242 3.49 -6.03 0.66
N SER A 243 2.75 -5.42 1.57
CA SER A 243 2.04 -6.11 2.66
C SER A 243 0.61 -6.49 2.23
N GLU A 244 -0.18 -7.00 3.17
CA GLU A 244 -1.60 -7.26 2.96
C GLU A 244 -2.47 -6.57 4.01
N ARG A 245 -3.72 -6.29 3.63
CA ARG A 245 -4.82 -6.01 4.55
C ARG A 245 -5.96 -6.97 4.20
N LEU A 246 -6.37 -7.74 5.20
CA LEU A 246 -7.52 -8.63 5.10
C LEU A 246 -8.82 -7.82 5.16
N TRP A 247 -9.93 -8.50 4.86
CA TRP A 247 -11.26 -7.92 5.02
C TRP A 247 -11.49 -7.49 6.47
N ASP A 248 -12.09 -6.32 6.66
CA ASP A 248 -12.45 -5.80 7.97
C ASP A 248 -13.89 -5.23 7.90
N ASP A 249 -14.80 -5.87 8.61
CA ASP A 249 -16.22 -5.51 8.64
C ASP A 249 -16.47 -4.11 9.19
N LYS A 250 -15.52 -3.52 9.96
CA LYS A 250 -15.66 -2.16 10.49
C LYS A 250 -15.97 -1.12 9.41
N TYR A 251 -15.44 -1.29 8.20
CA TYR A 251 -15.68 -0.38 7.08
C TYR A 251 -17.08 -0.52 6.46
N TYR A 252 -17.89 -1.48 6.93
CA TYR A 252 -19.19 -1.83 6.36
C TYR A 252 -20.34 -1.75 7.36
N HIS A 253 -20.08 -1.40 8.63
CA HIS A 253 -21.12 -1.23 9.65
C HIS A 253 -22.06 -0.05 9.34
N GLU A 254 -23.33 -0.16 9.78
CA GLU A 254 -24.38 0.81 9.45
C GLU A 254 -24.11 2.21 9.99
N GLU A 255 -23.43 2.32 11.12
CA GLU A 255 -23.03 3.60 11.73
C GLU A 255 -22.12 4.43 10.81
N TYR A 256 -21.28 3.77 10.00
CA TYR A 256 -20.45 4.41 8.98
C TYR A 256 -21.20 4.75 7.69
N ARG A 257 -22.44 4.25 7.55
CA ARG A 257 -23.24 4.39 6.31
C ARG A 257 -23.96 5.71 6.18
N THR A 258 -24.15 6.47 7.25
CA THR A 258 -25.00 7.69 7.23
C THR A 258 -24.33 8.85 6.51
N GLY A 259 -23.00 8.88 6.34
CA GLY A 259 -22.27 9.97 5.68
C GLY A 259 -22.12 9.81 4.17
N LEU A 260 -22.09 8.58 3.66
CA LEU A 260 -21.94 8.28 2.22
C LEU A 260 -23.28 7.82 1.63
N GLN A 261 -24.26 8.72 1.60
CA GLN A 261 -25.53 8.46 0.92
C GLN A 261 -25.29 8.40 -0.59
N GLY A 262 -25.26 7.22 -1.16
CA GLY A 262 -25.20 7.04 -2.60
C GLY A 262 -24.62 5.70 -3.04
N ILE A 263 -24.35 5.56 -4.27
CA ILE A 263 -24.05 4.44 -5.16
C ILE A 263 -23.17 3.31 -4.61
N SER A 264 -22.26 3.55 -3.65
CA SER A 264 -21.37 2.54 -3.11
C SER A 264 -22.02 1.57 -2.10
N ARG A 265 -23.19 1.90 -1.61
CA ARG A 265 -23.90 1.17 -0.54
C ARG A 265 -24.54 -0.15 -1.00
N LEU A 266 -25.08 -0.18 -2.21
CA LEU A 266 -25.81 -1.33 -2.75
C LEU A 266 -24.89 -2.41 -3.32
N THR A 267 -23.71 -2.06 -3.79
CA THR A 267 -22.74 -2.97 -4.39
C THR A 267 -21.92 -3.74 -3.36
N ARG A 268 -21.67 -3.20 -2.18
CA ARG A 268 -20.76 -3.79 -1.19
C ARG A 268 -21.37 -4.80 -0.24
N SER A 269 -22.67 -4.74 0.03
CA SER A 269 -23.34 -5.74 0.88
C SER A 269 -23.35 -7.14 0.28
N SER A 270 -23.33 -7.26 -1.06
CA SER A 270 -23.21 -8.54 -1.75
C SER A 270 -21.76 -9.04 -1.85
N GLU A 271 -20.77 -8.18 -1.69
CA GLU A 271 -19.35 -8.53 -1.76
C GLU A 271 -18.81 -9.03 -0.41
N ASN A 272 -19.42 -8.65 0.72
CA ASN A 272 -19.02 -9.09 2.06
C ASN A 272 -18.88 -10.62 2.15
N SER A 273 -19.87 -11.36 1.66
CA SER A 273 -19.87 -12.83 1.71
C SER A 273 -18.84 -13.48 0.78
N ILE A 274 -18.39 -12.75 -0.25
CA ILE A 274 -17.45 -13.27 -1.25
C ILE A 274 -16.00 -12.95 -0.87
N LEU A 275 -15.74 -11.80 -0.27
CA LEU A 275 -14.40 -11.30 0.04
C LEU A 275 -13.95 -11.54 1.48
N ALA A 276 -14.88 -11.73 2.43
CA ALA A 276 -14.61 -11.72 3.87
C ALA A 276 -13.47 -12.65 4.32
N ASP A 277 -13.38 -13.85 3.72
CA ASP A 277 -12.35 -14.83 4.09
C ASP A 277 -11.19 -14.91 3.09
N LYS A 278 -11.12 -13.99 2.14
CA LYS A 278 -10.13 -14.07 1.07
C LYS A 278 -8.82 -13.41 1.46
N LYS A 279 -7.73 -14.09 1.13
CA LYS A 279 -6.39 -13.52 1.21
C LYS A 279 -6.05 -12.84 -0.11
N PRO A 280 -5.34 -11.70 -0.08
CA PRO A 280 -4.99 -11.00 -1.30
C PRO A 280 -3.71 -11.55 -1.93
N GLY A 281 -3.72 -11.65 -3.25
CA GLY A 281 -2.60 -12.08 -4.08
C GLY A 281 -2.39 -11.17 -5.28
N LEU A 282 -1.39 -11.50 -6.10
CA LEU A 282 -0.99 -10.74 -7.26
C LEU A 282 -1.05 -11.61 -8.51
N ILE A 283 -1.62 -11.08 -9.59
CA ILE A 283 -1.52 -11.68 -10.93
C ILE A 283 -0.75 -10.73 -11.83
N LYS A 284 0.34 -11.23 -12.44
CA LYS A 284 0.99 -10.62 -13.60
C LYS A 284 0.42 -11.25 -14.86
N THR A 285 -0.16 -10.42 -15.72
CA THR A 285 -0.71 -10.86 -17.00
C THR A 285 -0.26 -9.94 -18.14
N GLY A 286 -0.60 -10.31 -19.37
CA GLY A 286 -0.24 -9.56 -20.57
C GLY A 286 1.26 -9.50 -20.84
N TRP A 287 1.66 -8.80 -21.90
CA TRP A 287 3.05 -8.63 -22.32
C TRP A 287 3.85 -7.72 -21.38
N GLY A 288 5.18 -7.80 -21.48
CA GLY A 288 6.09 -6.99 -20.69
C GLY A 288 6.50 -7.64 -19.39
N MET A 289 7.20 -6.89 -18.56
CA MET A 289 7.81 -7.40 -17.32
C MET A 289 7.37 -6.57 -16.11
N LEU A 290 7.08 -7.28 -15.02
CA LEU A 290 6.93 -6.68 -13.69
C LEU A 290 8.07 -7.18 -12.79
N ALA A 291 8.81 -6.25 -12.19
CA ALA A 291 9.82 -6.57 -11.19
C ALA A 291 9.29 -6.28 -9.78
N LEU A 292 9.42 -7.23 -8.87
CA LEU A 292 9.16 -7.10 -7.44
C LEU A 292 10.50 -7.04 -6.70
N MET A 293 10.86 -5.85 -6.22
CA MET A 293 12.14 -5.62 -5.54
C MET A 293 12.00 -5.51 -4.01
N GLY A 294 10.78 -5.47 -3.50
CA GLY A 294 10.49 -5.35 -2.07
C GLY A 294 10.59 -6.67 -1.30
N THR A 295 10.48 -6.58 0.02
CA THR A 295 10.15 -7.71 0.90
C THR A 295 8.63 -7.84 0.97
N ASN A 296 8.08 -8.77 0.19
CA ASN A 296 6.65 -8.89 0.00
C ASN A 296 6.06 -9.93 0.96
N THR A 297 5.10 -9.52 1.77
CA THR A 297 4.57 -10.34 2.89
C THR A 297 3.11 -10.76 2.71
N TYR A 298 2.45 -10.40 1.61
CA TYR A 298 1.11 -10.88 1.31
C TYR A 298 1.08 -12.42 1.17
N SER A 299 -0.05 -13.05 1.52
CA SER A 299 -0.09 -14.48 1.79
C SER A 299 -0.80 -15.33 0.74
N ALA A 300 -1.57 -14.75 -0.17
CA ALA A 300 -2.10 -15.50 -1.31
C ALA A 300 -1.05 -15.66 -2.42
N PRO A 301 -1.27 -16.57 -3.38
CA PRO A 301 -0.31 -16.82 -4.45
C PRO A 301 0.00 -15.60 -5.32
N THR A 302 1.19 -15.62 -5.91
CA THR A 302 1.59 -14.79 -7.04
C THR A 302 1.48 -15.61 -8.32
N ILE A 303 0.67 -15.17 -9.26
CA ILE A 303 0.41 -15.89 -10.51
C ILE A 303 1.03 -15.13 -11.68
N VAL A 304 1.76 -15.83 -12.53
CA VAL A 304 2.28 -15.28 -13.80
C VAL A 304 1.50 -15.93 -14.95
N GLU A 305 0.43 -15.26 -15.37
CA GLU A 305 -0.42 -15.72 -16.47
C GLU A 305 0.18 -15.40 -17.84
N GLY A 306 1.00 -14.36 -17.94
CA GLY A 306 1.65 -13.95 -19.18
C GLY A 306 2.71 -12.88 -18.98
N GLY A 307 3.61 -12.74 -19.97
CA GLY A 307 4.80 -11.92 -19.86
C GLY A 307 5.77 -12.43 -18.79
N SER A 308 6.51 -11.54 -18.13
CA SER A 308 7.55 -11.96 -17.19
C SER A 308 7.37 -11.30 -15.83
N LEU A 309 7.61 -12.08 -14.77
CA LEU A 309 7.80 -11.60 -13.42
C LEU A 309 9.27 -11.72 -13.04
N MET A 310 9.89 -10.63 -12.61
CA MET A 310 11.23 -10.63 -12.04
C MET A 310 11.14 -10.46 -10.53
N ILE A 311 11.86 -11.29 -9.78
CA ILE A 311 12.04 -11.12 -8.34
C ILE A 311 13.54 -10.93 -8.11
N SER A 312 13.91 -9.75 -7.65
CA SER A 312 15.32 -9.38 -7.43
C SER A 312 15.45 -8.37 -6.30
N PRO A 313 16.55 -8.40 -5.54
CA PRO A 313 16.80 -7.37 -4.54
C PRO A 313 16.96 -5.99 -5.17
N ARG A 314 16.77 -4.95 -4.35
CA ARG A 314 17.11 -3.57 -4.71
C ARG A 314 18.62 -3.41 -4.89
N PRO A 315 19.08 -2.29 -5.49
CA PRO A 315 20.52 -2.04 -5.66
C PRO A 315 21.34 -2.02 -4.35
N ASP A 316 20.69 -1.76 -3.21
CA ASP A 316 21.32 -1.81 -1.89
C ASP A 316 21.39 -3.23 -1.30
N GLY A 317 20.94 -4.23 -2.04
CA GLY A 317 20.89 -5.63 -1.63
C GLY A 317 19.68 -6.01 -0.78
N SER A 318 18.79 -5.07 -0.44
CA SER A 318 17.59 -5.35 0.34
C SER A 318 16.42 -5.85 -0.52
N GLY A 319 15.47 -6.57 0.08
CA GLY A 319 14.24 -7.01 -0.58
C GLY A 319 14.43 -8.15 -1.58
N GLY A 320 13.61 -8.15 -2.64
CA GLY A 320 13.58 -9.23 -3.63
C GLY A 320 13.06 -10.55 -3.06
N ILE A 321 12.13 -10.50 -2.10
CA ILE A 321 11.68 -11.66 -1.34
C ILE A 321 10.16 -11.76 -1.35
N LEU A 322 9.63 -12.94 -1.67
CA LEU A 322 8.26 -13.34 -1.36
C LEU A 322 8.28 -14.21 -0.09
N VAL A 323 7.78 -13.66 1.02
CA VAL A 323 7.87 -14.29 2.34
C VAL A 323 6.79 -15.37 2.51
N ASN A 324 5.53 -15.03 2.21
CA ASN A 324 4.38 -15.89 2.46
C ASN A 324 3.70 -16.39 1.18
N SER A 325 3.97 -15.75 0.04
CA SER A 325 3.37 -16.08 -1.25
C SER A 325 4.12 -17.21 -1.95
N SER A 326 3.39 -18.17 -2.49
CA SER A 326 3.89 -19.14 -3.48
C SER A 326 3.76 -18.56 -4.88
N VAL A 327 4.57 -19.00 -5.83
CA VAL A 327 4.51 -18.55 -7.23
C VAL A 327 3.99 -19.67 -8.12
N LEU A 328 3.05 -19.34 -8.99
CA LEU A 328 2.62 -20.20 -10.11
C LEU A 328 2.98 -19.49 -11.42
N VAL A 329 3.85 -20.08 -12.20
CA VAL A 329 4.16 -19.64 -13.57
C VAL A 329 3.32 -20.49 -14.52
N GLN A 330 2.35 -19.88 -15.19
CA GLN A 330 1.55 -20.55 -16.22
C GLN A 330 2.29 -20.63 -17.56
N LYS A 331 1.79 -21.43 -18.48
CA LYS A 331 2.43 -21.78 -19.75
C LYS A 331 2.98 -20.57 -20.54
N ASP A 332 2.25 -19.46 -20.54
CA ASP A 332 2.62 -18.24 -21.27
C ASP A 332 3.38 -17.22 -20.41
N GLY A 333 3.69 -17.60 -19.18
CA GLY A 333 4.41 -16.79 -18.20
C GLY A 333 5.89 -17.12 -18.10
N GLY A 334 6.66 -16.14 -17.61
CA GLY A 334 8.08 -16.30 -17.29
C GLY A 334 8.41 -15.80 -15.88
N LEU A 335 9.30 -16.51 -15.18
CA LEU A 335 9.88 -16.11 -13.92
C LEU A 335 11.38 -15.95 -14.08
N LEU A 336 11.96 -14.87 -13.52
CA LEU A 336 13.40 -14.62 -13.57
C LEU A 336 13.89 -13.79 -12.38
N GLY A 337 15.21 -13.60 -12.29
CA GLY A 337 15.85 -12.74 -11.30
C GLY A 337 16.77 -13.48 -10.34
N THR A 338 17.19 -12.80 -9.28
CA THR A 338 18.12 -13.30 -8.25
C THR A 338 17.48 -13.30 -6.85
N GLY A 339 16.16 -13.25 -6.80
CA GLY A 339 15.42 -13.13 -5.55
C GLY A 339 15.17 -14.45 -4.83
N THR A 340 14.27 -14.38 -3.86
CA THR A 340 13.91 -15.50 -3.00
C THR A 340 12.39 -15.67 -2.92
N VAL A 341 11.93 -16.90 -3.13
CA VAL A 341 10.55 -17.33 -2.79
C VAL A 341 10.65 -18.32 -1.64
N ILE A 342 10.28 -17.91 -0.44
CA ILE A 342 10.43 -18.76 0.78
C ILE A 342 9.57 -20.03 0.67
N ASN A 343 8.39 -19.91 0.06
CA ASN A 343 7.47 -21.03 -0.14
C ASN A 343 7.76 -21.77 -1.44
N ARG A 344 6.73 -22.18 -2.15
CA ARG A 344 6.81 -23.04 -3.33
C ARG A 344 6.77 -22.22 -4.62
N VAL A 345 7.57 -22.63 -5.61
CA VAL A 345 7.45 -22.22 -7.02
C VAL A 345 6.92 -23.42 -7.82
N ILE A 346 5.81 -23.22 -8.53
CA ILE A 346 5.25 -24.17 -9.50
C ILE A 346 5.49 -23.57 -10.89
N ASN A 347 6.27 -24.24 -11.71
CA ASN A 347 6.64 -23.77 -13.05
C ASN A 347 5.96 -24.60 -14.15
N ASN A 348 4.98 -24.03 -14.82
CA ASN A 348 4.35 -24.56 -16.04
C ASN A 348 4.71 -23.72 -17.28
N GLY A 349 5.53 -22.65 -17.11
CA GLY A 349 6.03 -21.75 -18.15
C GLY A 349 7.55 -21.77 -18.27
N VAL A 350 8.17 -20.61 -18.38
CA VAL A 350 9.62 -20.51 -18.45
C VAL A 350 10.19 -19.96 -17.15
N PHE A 351 11.20 -20.63 -16.59
CA PHE A 351 11.93 -20.12 -15.43
C PHE A 351 13.42 -19.96 -15.76
N LEU A 352 13.91 -18.73 -15.67
CA LEU A 352 15.33 -18.36 -15.81
C LEU A 352 15.86 -17.91 -14.43
N PRO A 353 16.41 -18.81 -13.59
CA PRO A 353 16.76 -18.53 -12.21
C PRO A 353 18.17 -17.93 -12.08
N GLY A 354 18.33 -16.86 -11.32
CA GLY A 354 19.62 -16.37 -10.86
C GLY A 354 20.56 -15.83 -11.94
N THR A 355 21.80 -15.67 -11.51
CA THR A 355 22.99 -15.38 -12.33
C THR A 355 24.11 -16.29 -11.86
N ASP A 356 25.32 -16.16 -12.42
CA ASP A 356 26.52 -16.84 -11.97
C ASP A 356 27.01 -16.38 -10.58
N GLU A 357 26.70 -15.11 -10.24
CA GLU A 357 27.09 -14.51 -8.95
C GLU A 357 26.03 -14.71 -7.86
N ALA A 358 24.75 -14.82 -8.23
CA ALA A 358 23.64 -14.88 -7.28
C ALA A 358 22.54 -15.86 -7.76
N PRO A 359 22.33 -16.99 -7.03
CA PRO A 359 21.28 -17.92 -7.35
C PRO A 359 19.90 -17.34 -7.09
N PHE A 360 18.88 -17.80 -7.82
CA PHE A 360 17.49 -17.65 -7.39
C PHE A 360 17.20 -18.72 -6.33
N THR A 361 16.66 -18.32 -5.18
CA THR A 361 16.40 -19.23 -4.08
C THR A 361 14.91 -19.54 -3.94
N VAL A 362 14.55 -20.82 -3.82
CA VAL A 362 13.16 -21.26 -3.60
C VAL A 362 13.07 -22.24 -2.43
N GLY A 363 11.95 -22.23 -1.71
CA GLY A 363 11.67 -23.24 -0.68
C GLY A 363 11.47 -24.60 -1.32
N ASP A 364 10.35 -24.82 -1.97
CA ASP A 364 10.03 -26.00 -2.76
C ASP A 364 9.94 -25.64 -4.24
N TYR A 365 10.44 -26.52 -5.10
CA TYR A 365 10.32 -26.37 -6.55
C TYR A 365 9.54 -27.51 -7.18
N GLU A 366 8.50 -27.17 -7.95
CA GLU A 366 7.72 -28.12 -8.73
C GLU A 366 7.65 -27.64 -10.17
N GLN A 367 8.13 -28.43 -11.11
CA GLN A 367 8.01 -28.17 -12.52
C GLN A 367 7.01 -29.16 -13.12
N GLY A 368 6.00 -28.62 -13.77
CA GLY A 368 5.00 -29.43 -14.47
C GLY A 368 5.43 -29.80 -15.89
N PRO A 369 4.62 -30.62 -16.60
CA PRO A 369 4.96 -31.16 -17.92
C PRO A 369 5.22 -30.09 -19.00
N THR A 370 4.65 -28.90 -18.88
CA THR A 370 4.84 -27.79 -19.83
C THR A 370 5.93 -26.80 -19.39
N GLY A 371 6.47 -26.99 -18.17
CA GLY A 371 7.51 -26.12 -17.62
C GLY A 371 8.84 -26.27 -18.34
N ASP A 372 9.55 -25.18 -18.48
CA ASP A 372 10.90 -25.11 -18.99
C ASP A 372 11.80 -24.38 -17.96
N LEU A 373 12.80 -25.08 -17.49
CA LEU A 373 13.87 -24.53 -16.65
C LEU A 373 15.05 -24.20 -17.52
N LEU A 374 15.30 -22.90 -17.75
CA LEU A 374 16.27 -22.41 -18.70
C LEU A 374 17.57 -21.98 -18.00
N PHE A 375 18.67 -22.60 -18.40
CA PHE A 375 20.02 -22.17 -18.03
C PHE A 375 20.76 -21.59 -19.24
N ILE A 376 21.43 -20.47 -19.05
CA ILE A 376 22.27 -19.83 -20.06
C ILE A 376 23.72 -19.95 -19.60
N VAL A 377 24.55 -20.49 -20.47
CA VAL A 377 25.96 -20.67 -20.23
C VAL A 377 26.74 -19.77 -21.19
N ASP A 378 27.59 -18.91 -20.65
CA ASP A 378 28.44 -18.05 -21.43
C ASP A 378 29.72 -18.78 -21.94
N ARG A 379 30.52 -18.10 -22.75
CA ARG A 379 31.76 -18.64 -23.30
C ARG A 379 32.84 -18.92 -22.26
N TYR A 380 32.72 -18.45 -21.04
CA TYR A 380 33.65 -18.69 -19.93
C TYR A 380 33.16 -19.78 -19.00
N GLY A 381 31.94 -20.29 -19.24
CA GLY A 381 31.32 -21.32 -18.40
C GLY A 381 30.51 -20.74 -17.25
N ALA A 382 30.40 -19.41 -17.14
CA ALA A 382 29.52 -18.81 -16.17
C ALA A 382 28.05 -19.08 -16.56
N HIS A 383 27.25 -19.38 -15.59
CA HIS A 383 25.83 -19.80 -15.79
C HIS A 383 24.93 -19.34 -14.64
N ASN A 384 23.69 -19.15 -14.92
CA ASN A 384 22.69 -18.87 -13.90
C ASN A 384 22.42 -20.11 -13.03
N GLN A 385 21.91 -19.88 -11.80
CA GLN A 385 21.82 -20.91 -10.76
C GLN A 385 20.46 -20.89 -10.05
N LEU A 386 19.97 -22.09 -9.72
CA LEU A 386 18.79 -22.29 -8.87
C LEU A 386 19.19 -22.98 -7.56
N LYS A 387 18.82 -22.37 -6.43
CA LYS A 387 18.99 -22.96 -5.10
C LYS A 387 17.64 -23.37 -4.53
N ILE A 388 17.51 -24.65 -4.18
CA ILE A 388 16.28 -25.21 -3.60
C ILE A 388 16.56 -25.59 -2.14
N LEU A 389 15.71 -25.10 -1.23
CA LEU A 389 15.93 -25.29 0.21
C LEU A 389 15.34 -26.61 0.73
N ASN A 390 14.21 -27.09 0.19
CA ASN A 390 13.49 -28.23 0.74
C ASN A 390 13.35 -29.37 -0.29
N THR A 391 12.36 -29.31 -1.20
CA THR A 391 12.03 -30.39 -2.13
C THR A 391 12.04 -29.91 -3.58
N ALA A 392 12.43 -30.83 -4.47
CA ALA A 392 12.36 -30.64 -5.91
C ALA A 392 11.55 -31.78 -6.55
N LYS A 393 10.61 -31.41 -7.44
CA LYS A 393 9.95 -32.32 -8.37
C LYS A 393 10.05 -31.67 -9.75
N VAL A 394 10.70 -32.35 -10.69
CA VAL A 394 10.95 -31.79 -12.02
C VAL A 394 10.39 -32.73 -13.08
N GLU A 395 9.47 -32.19 -13.88
CA GLU A 395 8.96 -32.76 -15.12
C GLU A 395 9.24 -31.76 -16.27
N GLY A 396 8.78 -32.03 -17.48
CA GLY A 396 8.91 -31.10 -18.62
C GLY A 396 10.34 -30.96 -19.14
N THR A 397 10.80 -29.74 -19.39
CA THR A 397 12.05 -29.46 -20.12
C THR A 397 13.08 -28.77 -19.23
N LEU A 398 14.34 -29.16 -19.39
CA LEU A 398 15.50 -28.41 -18.94
C LEU A 398 16.24 -27.94 -20.19
N SER A 399 16.26 -26.62 -20.42
CA SER A 399 16.88 -25.99 -21.59
C SER A 399 18.23 -25.40 -21.26
N LEU A 400 19.19 -25.61 -22.15
CA LEU A 400 20.51 -24.98 -22.07
C LEU A 400 20.68 -24.02 -23.26
N GLY A 401 20.73 -22.73 -22.97
CA GLY A 401 21.13 -21.68 -23.91
C GLY A 401 22.63 -21.49 -23.89
N LEU A 402 23.27 -21.63 -25.05
CA LEU A 402 24.70 -21.40 -25.20
C LEU A 402 24.94 -20.08 -25.91
N GLU A 403 25.86 -19.26 -25.41
CA GLU A 403 26.24 -18.03 -26.09
C GLU A 403 26.87 -18.35 -27.47
N LYS A 404 26.51 -17.58 -28.50
CA LYS A 404 26.89 -17.82 -29.91
C LYS A 404 28.42 -18.00 -30.10
N ALA A 405 29.23 -17.40 -29.25
CA ALA A 405 30.72 -17.57 -29.26
C ALA A 405 31.19 -18.98 -28.93
N PHE A 406 30.36 -19.81 -28.30
CA PHE A 406 30.65 -21.21 -27.98
C PHE A 406 30.86 -22.09 -29.23
N TYR A 407 30.23 -21.74 -30.33
CA TYR A 407 30.23 -22.53 -31.56
C TYR A 407 31.50 -22.34 -32.44
N THR A 408 32.38 -21.43 -32.08
CA THR A 408 33.55 -21.06 -32.91
C THR A 408 34.89 -21.55 -32.39
N ASN A 409 35.00 -22.10 -31.18
CA ASN A 409 36.22 -22.57 -30.57
C ASN A 409 36.11 -24.00 -30.04
N GLU A 410 37.17 -24.75 -30.06
CA GLU A 410 37.29 -26.06 -29.42
C GLU A 410 37.24 -25.95 -27.88
N PHE A 411 36.10 -25.60 -27.36
CA PHE A 411 35.88 -25.50 -25.93
C PHE A 411 35.05 -26.70 -25.47
N SER A 412 35.63 -27.55 -24.63
CA SER A 412 34.91 -28.63 -23.95
C SER A 412 34.88 -28.36 -22.47
N GLN A 413 33.76 -27.89 -21.96
CA GLN A 413 33.53 -27.80 -20.53
C GLN A 413 32.45 -28.82 -20.12
N ARG A 414 32.69 -29.53 -19.04
CA ARG A 414 31.74 -30.48 -18.49
C ARG A 414 30.96 -29.79 -17.38
N LEU A 415 29.71 -29.46 -17.62
CA LEU A 415 28.78 -29.01 -16.60
C LEU A 415 28.08 -30.22 -15.96
N GLN A 416 27.99 -30.23 -14.65
CA GLN A 416 27.20 -31.18 -13.89
C GLN A 416 25.87 -30.50 -13.53
N LEU A 417 24.81 -31.28 -13.40
CA LEU A 417 23.51 -30.75 -12.97
C LEU A 417 23.58 -30.07 -11.59
N THR A 418 24.48 -30.55 -10.72
CA THR A 418 24.76 -29.96 -9.40
C THR A 418 25.40 -28.58 -9.47
N ASP A 419 26.01 -28.20 -10.59
CA ASP A 419 26.51 -26.85 -10.80
C ASP A 419 25.37 -25.86 -11.07
N LEU A 420 24.32 -26.31 -11.75
CA LEU A 420 23.16 -25.54 -12.13
C LEU A 420 22.08 -25.45 -11.02
N ILE A 421 21.86 -26.58 -10.32
CA ILE A 421 20.86 -26.72 -9.29
C ILE A 421 21.48 -27.22 -8.01
N SER A 422 21.42 -26.41 -6.96
CA SER A 422 21.87 -26.82 -5.62
C SER A 422 20.69 -27.10 -4.71
N LEU A 423 20.80 -28.22 -3.97
CA LEU A 423 19.87 -28.53 -2.86
C LEU A 423 20.57 -28.14 -1.56
N ALA A 424 19.90 -27.50 -0.65
CA ALA A 424 20.42 -27.25 0.68
C ALA A 424 20.62 -28.59 1.43
N ASP A 425 21.62 -28.65 2.33
CA ASP A 425 21.89 -29.83 3.12
C ASP A 425 20.66 -30.34 3.85
N GLY A 426 20.16 -31.53 3.50
CA GLY A 426 18.95 -32.16 4.02
C GLY A 426 17.75 -32.16 3.06
N GLY A 427 17.81 -31.54 1.90
CA GLY A 427 16.78 -31.58 0.86
C GLY A 427 16.63 -33.00 0.27
N LYS A 428 15.36 -33.43 0.07
CA LYS A 428 15.07 -34.75 -0.53
C LYS A 428 14.60 -34.58 -1.97
N ASN A 429 15.31 -35.21 -2.91
CA ASN A 429 14.75 -35.45 -4.24
C ASN A 429 13.55 -36.42 -4.10
N ARG A 430 12.37 -36.00 -4.53
CA ARG A 430 11.24 -36.91 -4.76
C ARG A 430 11.20 -37.22 -6.26
N ASN A 431 11.56 -38.45 -6.59
CA ASN A 431 11.39 -39.00 -7.95
C ASN A 431 9.92 -39.06 -8.33
#